data_f245d0922e13449f90bc216612b45bbf
#
_entry.id   f245d0922e13449f90bc216612b45bbf
#
_cell.length_a   1.000
_cell.length_b   1.000
_cell.length_c   1.000
_cell.angle_alpha   90.00
_cell.angle_beta   90.00
_cell.angle_gamma   90.00
#
_symmetry.space_group_name_H-M   'P 1'
#
loop_
_entity.id
_entity.type
_entity.pdbx_description
1 polymer ?
#
loop_
_entity_poly.entity_id
_entity_poly.type
_entity_poly.pdbx_seq_one_letter_code
_entity_poly.pdbx_strand_id
1 'polypeptide(L)'
;MSIFPKLFGHDEKLERFFRAVDFLEWGSMGRRREKGPGVWLLVDIGARVTKIELVSREGIVCAKKLRMGGDDMDNAIMMYMRTVRRCCIDRRMAELVKAKVGSAWELDSELDFEVLGQDVDGGGVRTYRIDSREIREEALAGVFDRIEDSLSDFMTHRVSREHVADIAKHGFILTGDCASLPGLDRRLAAAMGIPARIYSEWAGVSGFTNPVCELAS
;
A
#
# COMPACT_ATOMS: atom_id res chain seq x y z
N MET A 1 -20.45 -17.45 -20.83
CA MET A 1 -20.99 -18.00 -19.57
C MET A 1 -19.82 -18.09 -18.61
N SER A 2 -19.73 -17.18 -17.64
CA SER A 2 -18.57 -17.04 -16.76
C SER A 2 -18.49 -18.20 -15.77
N ILE A 3 -17.34 -18.87 -15.69
CA ILE A 3 -17.05 -19.99 -14.79
C ILE A 3 -16.72 -19.52 -13.35
N PHE A 4 -16.64 -18.20 -13.16
CA PHE A 4 -16.12 -17.54 -11.96
C PHE A 4 -16.89 -17.73 -10.63
N PRO A 5 -18.21 -17.92 -10.55
CA PRO A 5 -18.89 -17.94 -9.26
C PRO A 5 -18.66 -19.19 -8.39
N LYS A 6 -18.05 -20.26 -8.93
CA LYS A 6 -17.92 -21.54 -8.20
C LYS A 6 -16.59 -21.72 -7.45
N LEU A 7 -15.59 -20.89 -7.71
CA LEU A 7 -14.21 -21.11 -7.25
C LEU A 7 -13.78 -20.25 -6.06
N PHE A 8 -14.40 -19.09 -5.84
CA PHE A 8 -13.87 -18.09 -4.89
C PHE A 8 -14.72 -17.85 -3.65
N GLY A 9 -15.69 -18.72 -3.32
CA GLY A 9 -16.47 -18.65 -2.07
C GLY A 9 -16.66 -17.21 -1.55
N HIS A 10 -17.50 -16.39 -2.20
CA HIS A 10 -17.95 -15.06 -1.77
C HIS A 10 -16.87 -14.00 -1.47
N ASP A 11 -15.63 -14.09 -2.00
CA ASP A 11 -14.70 -12.95 -1.92
C ASP A 11 -14.93 -12.03 -3.12
N GLU A 12 -15.87 -11.08 -2.96
CA GLU A 12 -16.22 -10.08 -3.98
C GLU A 12 -14.99 -9.26 -4.45
N LYS A 13 -13.97 -9.08 -3.59
CA LYS A 13 -12.75 -8.35 -3.94
C LYS A 13 -11.93 -9.10 -4.99
N LEU A 14 -11.78 -10.42 -4.82
CA LEU A 14 -11.08 -11.26 -5.79
C LEU A 14 -11.86 -11.37 -7.12
N GLU A 15 -13.18 -11.45 -7.09
CA GLU A 15 -13.98 -11.45 -8.32
C GLU A 15 -13.83 -10.13 -9.09
N ARG A 16 -13.89 -9.00 -8.40
CA ARG A 16 -13.69 -7.67 -9.00
C ARG A 16 -12.28 -7.52 -9.56
N PHE A 17 -11.28 -8.00 -8.80
CA PHE A 17 -9.89 -8.00 -9.23
C PHE A 17 -9.71 -8.77 -10.55
N PHE A 18 -10.18 -10.02 -10.64
CA PHE A 18 -10.03 -10.80 -11.88
C PHE A 18 -10.80 -10.21 -13.05
N ARG A 19 -11.96 -9.61 -12.83
CA ARG A 19 -12.67 -8.87 -13.88
C ARG A 19 -11.87 -7.67 -14.39
N ALA A 20 -11.20 -6.97 -13.51
CA ALA A 20 -10.38 -5.81 -13.89
C ALA A 20 -9.07 -6.23 -14.58
N VAL A 21 -8.40 -7.29 -14.11
CA VAL A 21 -7.20 -7.84 -14.75
C VAL A 21 -7.54 -8.37 -16.15
N ASP A 22 -8.62 -9.13 -16.31
CA ASP A 22 -9.09 -9.59 -17.61
C ASP A 22 -9.41 -8.40 -18.54
N PHE A 23 -9.99 -7.32 -18.02
CA PHE A 23 -10.29 -6.12 -18.80
C PHE A 23 -9.03 -5.35 -19.21
N LEU A 24 -8.05 -5.21 -18.32
CA LEU A 24 -6.78 -4.50 -18.58
C LEU A 24 -5.89 -5.29 -19.55
N GLU A 25 -5.83 -6.60 -19.42
CA GLU A 25 -5.11 -7.46 -20.37
C GLU A 25 -5.81 -7.50 -21.74
N TRP A 26 -7.14 -7.43 -21.79
CA TRP A 26 -7.90 -7.44 -23.04
C TRP A 26 -7.85 -6.09 -23.77
N GLY A 27 -7.82 -4.97 -23.04
CA GLY A 27 -7.83 -3.62 -23.62
C GLY A 27 -6.49 -3.17 -24.22
N SER A 28 -5.36 -3.74 -23.78
CA SER A 28 -4.02 -3.33 -24.22
C SER A 28 -3.37 -4.23 -25.28
N MET A 29 -3.93 -5.40 -25.58
CA MET A 29 -3.35 -6.38 -26.50
C MET A 29 -4.16 -6.51 -27.81
N GLY A 30 -3.79 -5.70 -28.80
CA GLY A 30 -4.01 -6.01 -30.20
C GLY A 30 -3.22 -7.26 -30.63
N ARG A 31 -3.90 -8.38 -30.79
CA ARG A 31 -3.55 -9.50 -31.66
C ARG A 31 -2.38 -10.44 -31.35
N ARG A 32 -1.94 -10.64 -30.14
CA ARG A 32 -1.22 -11.88 -29.79
C ARG A 32 -1.66 -12.34 -28.40
N ARG A 33 -2.27 -13.55 -28.32
CA ARG A 33 -2.52 -14.29 -27.08
C ARG A 33 -1.16 -14.77 -26.53
N GLU A 34 -0.44 -13.93 -25.84
CA GLU A 34 0.48 -14.44 -24.84
C GLU A 34 -0.40 -14.93 -23.69
N LYS A 35 -0.16 -16.15 -23.21
CA LYS A 35 -0.81 -16.64 -21.99
C LYS A 35 -0.43 -15.64 -20.88
N GLY A 36 -1.42 -15.01 -20.28
CA GLY A 36 -1.22 -14.19 -19.10
C GLY A 36 -0.51 -14.98 -17.99
N PRO A 37 -0.03 -14.33 -16.93
CA PRO A 37 0.68 -15.01 -15.85
C PRO A 37 -0.17 -16.14 -15.28
N GLY A 38 0.48 -17.27 -14.92
CA GLY A 38 -0.17 -18.39 -14.26
C GLY A 38 -0.64 -18.02 -12.86
N VAL A 39 0.06 -17.07 -12.24
CA VAL A 39 -0.20 -16.55 -10.89
C VAL A 39 0.00 -15.05 -10.79
N TRP A 40 -0.67 -14.43 -9.82
CA TRP A 40 -0.52 -13.01 -9.43
C TRP A 40 -0.17 -12.91 -7.95
N LEU A 41 0.75 -12.05 -7.62
CA LEU A 41 1.05 -11.69 -6.24
C LEU A 41 0.27 -10.41 -5.88
N LEU A 42 -0.58 -10.52 -4.86
CA LEU A 42 -1.38 -9.42 -4.32
C LEU A 42 -0.88 -9.03 -2.95
N VAL A 43 -0.77 -7.73 -2.70
CA VAL A 43 -0.43 -7.17 -1.39
C VAL A 43 -1.52 -6.15 -1.02
N ASP A 44 -2.44 -6.57 -0.16
CA ASP A 44 -3.57 -5.75 0.32
C ASP A 44 -3.19 -5.09 1.65
N ILE A 45 -2.93 -3.78 1.63
CA ILE A 45 -2.52 -3.01 2.80
C ILE A 45 -3.73 -2.23 3.32
N GLY A 46 -4.46 -2.86 4.25
CA GLY A 46 -5.61 -2.25 4.91
C GLY A 46 -5.24 -1.43 6.16
N ALA A 47 -6.25 -1.02 6.92
CA ALA A 47 -6.04 -0.24 8.14
C ALA A 47 -5.28 -1.01 9.22
N ARG A 48 -5.61 -2.29 9.47
CA ARG A 48 -5.08 -3.10 10.58
C ARG A 48 -4.31 -4.34 10.17
N VAL A 49 -4.42 -4.74 8.92
CA VAL A 49 -3.86 -6.00 8.42
C VAL A 49 -3.37 -5.80 7.01
N THR A 50 -2.15 -6.25 6.74
CA THR A 50 -1.65 -6.46 5.39
C THR A 50 -1.79 -7.93 5.04
N LYS A 51 -2.41 -8.22 3.89
CA LYS A 51 -2.51 -9.58 3.33
C LYS A 51 -1.58 -9.68 2.14
N ILE A 52 -0.83 -10.76 2.09
CA ILE A 52 0.03 -11.12 0.98
C ILE A 52 -0.50 -12.43 0.43
N GLU A 53 -0.95 -12.45 -0.81
CA GLU A 53 -1.66 -13.57 -1.41
C GLU A 53 -1.10 -13.88 -2.80
N LEU A 54 -0.74 -15.14 -3.02
CA LEU A 54 -0.46 -15.66 -4.34
C LEU A 54 -1.73 -16.27 -4.89
N VAL A 55 -2.21 -15.78 -6.01
CA VAL A 55 -3.51 -16.12 -6.57
C VAL A 55 -3.33 -16.66 -7.99
N SER A 56 -4.00 -17.76 -8.32
CA SER A 56 -4.13 -18.32 -9.66
C SER A 56 -5.56 -18.17 -10.16
N ARG A 57 -5.81 -18.58 -11.39
CA ARG A 57 -7.18 -18.65 -11.92
C ARG A 57 -8.06 -19.69 -11.18
N GLU A 58 -7.44 -20.58 -10.44
CA GLU A 58 -8.12 -21.66 -9.69
C GLU A 58 -8.38 -21.25 -8.23
N GLY A 59 -7.79 -20.14 -7.76
CA GLY A 59 -7.97 -19.62 -6.41
C GLY A 59 -6.66 -19.18 -5.74
N ILE A 60 -6.73 -19.01 -4.42
CA ILE A 60 -5.58 -18.65 -3.60
C ILE A 60 -4.65 -19.86 -3.48
N VAL A 61 -3.42 -19.72 -4.00
CA VAL A 61 -2.37 -20.75 -3.90
C VAL A 61 -1.77 -20.77 -2.50
N CYS A 62 -1.38 -19.62 -2.00
CA CYS A 62 -0.92 -19.44 -0.62
C CYS A 62 -1.14 -18.00 -0.16
N ALA A 63 -1.22 -17.81 1.17
CA ALA A 63 -1.46 -16.52 1.76
C ALA A 63 -0.71 -16.34 3.08
N LYS A 64 -0.41 -15.09 3.41
CA LYS A 64 0.14 -14.66 4.70
C LYS A 64 -0.59 -13.40 5.16
N LYS A 65 -0.85 -13.30 6.46
CA LYS A 65 -1.41 -12.11 7.09
C LYS A 65 -0.39 -11.54 8.07
N LEU A 66 -0.11 -10.25 7.91
CA LEU A 66 0.66 -9.45 8.84
C LEU A 66 -0.31 -8.54 9.59
N ARG A 67 -0.31 -8.60 10.93
CA ARG A 67 -1.11 -7.67 11.77
C ARG A 67 -0.42 -6.31 11.82
N MET A 68 -0.48 -5.61 10.72
CA MET A 68 0.09 -4.28 10.51
C MET A 68 -0.59 -3.61 9.33
N GLY A 69 -0.80 -2.30 9.43
CA GLY A 69 -1.44 -1.51 8.39
C GLY A 69 -1.43 -0.01 8.69
N GLY A 70 -2.44 0.70 8.21
CA GLY A 70 -2.57 2.14 8.38
C GLY A 70 -2.62 2.61 9.83
N ASP A 71 -3.23 1.81 10.72
CA ASP A 71 -3.30 2.10 12.16
C ASP A 71 -1.90 2.10 12.80
N ASP A 72 -1.00 1.23 12.33
CA ASP A 72 0.39 1.19 12.80
C ASP A 72 1.19 2.37 12.30
N MET A 73 0.91 2.86 11.08
CA MET A 73 1.48 4.10 10.56
C MET A 73 1.06 5.30 11.43
N ASP A 74 -0.24 5.39 11.78
CA ASP A 74 -0.76 6.47 12.65
C ASP A 74 -0.12 6.41 14.05
N ASN A 75 0.00 5.21 14.62
CA ASN A 75 0.66 5.01 15.91
C ASN A 75 2.15 5.40 15.85
N ALA A 76 2.83 5.07 14.76
CA ALA A 76 4.23 5.44 14.56
C ALA A 76 4.41 6.96 14.48
N ILE A 77 3.53 7.67 13.77
CA ILE A 77 3.51 9.13 13.72
C ILE A 77 3.24 9.72 15.12
N MET A 78 2.24 9.22 15.85
CA MET A 78 1.95 9.67 17.21
C MET A 78 3.16 9.47 18.14
N MET A 79 3.81 8.30 18.05
CA MET A 79 5.00 8.00 18.85
C MET A 79 6.15 8.94 18.50
N TYR A 80 6.44 9.16 17.24
CA TYR A 80 7.46 10.08 16.75
C TYR A 80 7.19 11.51 17.27
N MET A 81 5.99 12.01 17.08
CA MET A 81 5.61 13.35 17.56
C MET A 81 5.82 13.48 19.07
N ARG A 82 5.45 12.47 19.83
CA ARG A 82 5.60 12.47 21.29
C ARG A 82 7.06 12.40 21.75
N THR A 83 7.86 11.52 21.16
CA THR A 83 9.21 11.23 21.65
C THR A 83 10.25 12.18 21.10
N VAL A 84 10.19 12.52 19.82
CA VAL A 84 11.18 13.36 19.15
C VAL A 84 10.75 14.83 19.15
N ARG A 85 9.53 15.11 18.75
CA ARG A 85 9.03 16.49 18.64
C ARG A 85 8.46 17.03 19.95
N ARG A 86 8.40 16.20 21.01
CA ARG A 86 7.85 16.54 22.34
C ARG A 86 6.43 17.07 22.27
N CYS A 87 5.62 16.55 21.33
CA CYS A 87 4.28 16.98 20.99
C CYS A 87 3.31 15.82 21.06
N CYS A 88 2.29 15.89 21.91
CA CYS A 88 1.21 14.92 21.91
C CYS A 88 0.15 15.33 20.89
N ILE A 89 -0.16 14.43 19.99
CA ILE A 89 -1.28 14.53 19.04
C ILE A 89 -2.21 13.33 19.20
N ASP A 90 -3.47 13.49 18.83
CA ASP A 90 -4.42 12.41 18.78
C ASP A 90 -4.33 11.61 17.46
N ARG A 91 -5.06 10.50 17.40
CA ARG A 91 -5.09 9.64 16.20
C ARG A 91 -5.56 10.41 14.96
N ARG A 92 -6.60 11.24 15.09
CA ARG A 92 -7.15 12.00 13.98
C ARG A 92 -6.11 12.95 13.36
N MET A 93 -5.31 13.59 14.21
CA MET A 93 -4.22 14.41 13.75
C MET A 93 -3.11 13.57 13.08
N ALA A 94 -2.80 12.38 13.59
CA ALA A 94 -1.84 11.48 12.97
C ALA A 94 -2.31 10.98 11.58
N GLU A 95 -3.58 10.64 11.44
CA GLU A 95 -4.21 10.33 10.15
C GLU A 95 -4.10 11.50 9.16
N LEU A 96 -4.32 12.72 9.65
CA LEU A 96 -4.16 13.94 8.84
C LEU A 96 -2.71 14.17 8.43
N VAL A 97 -1.76 13.99 9.33
CA VAL A 97 -0.30 14.05 9.03
C VAL A 97 0.04 13.04 7.96
N LYS A 98 -0.37 11.78 8.12
CA LYS A 98 -0.16 10.72 7.12
C LYS A 98 -0.73 11.11 5.76
N ALA A 99 -1.93 11.67 5.72
CA ALA A 99 -2.59 12.07 4.48
C ALA A 99 -1.94 13.29 3.80
N LYS A 100 -1.39 14.23 4.58
CA LYS A 100 -0.83 15.50 4.05
C LYS A 100 0.64 15.41 3.67
N VAL A 101 1.44 14.74 4.49
CA VAL A 101 2.90 14.67 4.32
C VAL A 101 3.46 13.25 4.37
N GLY A 102 2.60 12.23 4.49
CA GLY A 102 3.04 10.83 4.46
C GLY A 102 3.53 10.44 3.07
N SER A 103 4.70 9.82 3.01
CA SER A 103 5.24 9.23 1.79
C SER A 103 6.12 8.02 2.15
N ALA A 104 6.28 7.10 1.23
CA ALA A 104 7.16 5.95 1.40
C ALA A 104 8.46 6.07 0.57
N TRP A 105 8.51 7.06 -0.32
CA TRP A 105 9.63 7.35 -1.21
C TRP A 105 9.92 8.85 -1.26
N GLU A 106 11.10 9.22 -1.70
CA GLU A 106 11.45 10.62 -1.93
C GLU A 106 10.47 11.28 -2.89
N LEU A 107 10.03 12.48 -2.54
CA LEU A 107 9.18 13.31 -3.36
C LEU A 107 10.03 14.29 -4.18
N ASP A 108 9.55 14.70 -5.34
CA ASP A 108 10.22 15.72 -6.16
C ASP A 108 10.35 17.05 -5.43
N SER A 109 9.43 17.32 -4.50
CA SER A 109 9.45 18.41 -3.55
C SER A 109 8.88 17.93 -2.23
N GLU A 110 9.62 18.13 -1.14
CA GLU A 110 9.13 17.79 0.18
C GLU A 110 7.96 18.70 0.58
N LEU A 111 6.98 18.12 1.26
CA LEU A 111 5.76 18.79 1.68
C LEU A 111 5.89 19.18 3.16
N ASP A 112 5.45 20.39 3.47
CA ASP A 112 5.39 20.89 4.85
C ASP A 112 3.95 20.85 5.38
N PHE A 113 3.81 20.59 6.68
CA PHE A 113 2.52 20.64 7.36
C PHE A 113 2.65 21.19 8.78
N GLU A 114 1.68 22.01 9.20
CA GLU A 114 1.61 22.54 10.55
C GLU A 114 0.65 21.71 11.40
N VAL A 115 1.16 21.19 12.51
CA VAL A 115 0.45 20.32 13.45
C VAL A 115 0.19 21.07 14.74
N LEU A 116 -1.06 21.13 15.16
CA LEU A 116 -1.42 21.59 16.50
C LEU A 116 -1.33 20.41 17.47
N GLY A 117 -0.55 20.54 18.53
CA GLY A 117 -0.41 19.49 19.53
C GLY A 117 -0.10 20.05 20.91
N GLN A 118 -0.32 19.20 21.92
CA GLN A 118 -0.04 19.49 23.32
C GLN A 118 1.45 19.29 23.57
N ASP A 119 2.13 20.31 24.08
CA ASP A 119 3.52 20.21 24.51
C ASP A 119 3.63 19.19 25.69
N VAL A 120 4.53 18.22 25.54
CA VAL A 120 4.77 17.17 26.57
C VAL A 120 5.28 17.77 27.88
N ASP A 121 6.04 18.86 27.81
CA ASP A 121 6.68 19.50 28.96
C ASP A 121 5.79 20.56 29.64
N GLY A 122 4.49 20.60 29.31
CA GLY A 122 3.49 21.42 29.96
C GLY A 122 3.34 22.84 29.38
N GLY A 123 3.93 23.09 28.22
CA GLY A 123 3.89 24.41 27.52
C GLY A 123 2.56 24.76 26.86
N GLY A 124 1.51 23.98 27.07
CA GLY A 124 0.21 24.21 26.43
C GLY A 124 0.14 23.70 24.99
N VAL A 125 -0.86 24.16 24.24
CA VAL A 125 -1.01 23.83 22.82
C VAL A 125 -0.12 24.72 21.98
N ARG A 126 0.65 24.13 21.08
CA ARG A 126 1.56 24.85 20.16
C ARG A 126 1.44 24.30 18.75
N THR A 127 1.91 25.08 17.80
CA THR A 127 2.06 24.68 16.40
C THR A 127 3.47 24.15 16.19
N TYR A 128 3.56 22.97 15.54
CA TYR A 128 4.80 22.30 15.17
C TYR A 128 4.82 22.17 13.64
N ARG A 129 5.90 22.60 13.01
CA ARG A 129 6.12 22.38 11.59
C ARG A 129 6.86 21.06 11.39
N ILE A 130 6.34 20.24 10.51
CA ILE A 130 6.91 18.93 10.11
C ILE A 130 6.94 18.85 8.60
N ASP A 131 7.79 18.01 8.05
CA ASP A 131 7.89 17.78 6.61
C ASP A 131 7.75 16.28 6.25
N SER A 132 7.57 16.02 4.96
CA SER A 132 7.36 14.67 4.45
C SER A 132 8.60 13.79 4.57
N ARG A 133 9.80 14.34 4.50
CA ARG A 133 11.04 13.61 4.70
C ARG A 133 11.17 13.10 6.14
N GLU A 134 10.94 13.99 7.09
CA GLU A 134 10.96 13.66 8.52
C GLU A 134 9.98 12.53 8.85
N ILE A 135 8.73 12.63 8.36
CA ILE A 135 7.71 11.60 8.59
C ILE A 135 8.08 10.29 7.92
N ARG A 136 8.62 10.31 6.73
CA ARG A 136 9.07 9.13 5.98
C ARG A 136 10.21 8.41 6.68
N GLU A 137 11.27 9.15 7.04
CA GLU A 137 12.53 8.58 7.50
C GLU A 137 12.51 8.24 8.99
N GLU A 138 11.83 9.04 9.80
CA GLU A 138 11.87 8.91 11.26
C GLU A 138 10.63 8.23 11.84
N ALA A 139 9.44 8.49 11.29
CA ALA A 139 8.23 7.92 11.81
C ALA A 139 7.84 6.60 11.11
N LEU A 140 7.79 6.59 9.79
CA LEU A 140 7.18 5.50 9.02
C LEU A 140 8.16 4.41 8.59
N ALA A 141 9.47 4.67 8.58
CA ALA A 141 10.48 3.73 8.09
C ALA A 141 10.32 2.34 8.69
N GLY A 142 10.23 2.22 10.02
CA GLY A 142 10.10 0.94 10.70
C GLY A 142 8.81 0.17 10.40
N VAL A 143 7.74 0.86 9.99
CA VAL A 143 6.50 0.20 9.53
C VAL A 143 6.71 -0.38 8.14
N PHE A 144 7.34 0.37 7.25
CA PHE A 144 7.66 -0.09 5.90
C PHE A 144 8.62 -1.28 5.91
N ASP A 145 9.70 -1.20 6.69
CA ASP A 145 10.68 -2.28 6.83
C ASP A 145 10.02 -3.61 7.22
N ARG A 146 9.07 -3.59 8.15
CA ARG A 146 8.33 -4.78 8.55
C ARG A 146 7.40 -5.33 7.48
N ILE A 147 6.83 -4.48 6.63
CA ILE A 147 6.04 -4.91 5.47
C ILE A 147 6.96 -5.56 4.44
N GLU A 148 8.12 -4.94 4.16
CA GLU A 148 9.16 -5.45 3.26
C GLU A 148 9.68 -6.80 3.71
N ASP A 149 10.05 -6.94 4.98
CA ASP A 149 10.50 -8.20 5.58
C ASP A 149 9.45 -9.30 5.44
N SER A 150 8.17 -8.96 5.71
CA SER A 150 7.08 -9.91 5.60
C SER A 150 6.84 -10.36 4.16
N LEU A 151 7.00 -9.46 3.20
CA LEU A 151 6.87 -9.77 1.77
C LEU A 151 8.06 -10.62 1.28
N SER A 152 9.28 -10.27 1.68
CA SER A 152 10.49 -11.03 1.39
C SER A 152 10.43 -12.46 1.95
N ASP A 153 10.01 -12.60 3.21
CA ASP A 153 9.80 -13.90 3.85
C ASP A 153 8.75 -14.74 3.10
N PHE A 154 7.64 -14.12 2.70
CA PHE A 154 6.61 -14.80 1.91
C PHE A 154 7.16 -15.31 0.57
N MET A 155 7.87 -14.48 -0.17
CA MET A 155 8.48 -14.84 -1.45
C MET A 155 9.49 -15.97 -1.30
N THR A 156 10.30 -15.94 -0.24
CA THR A 156 11.37 -16.92 -0.02
C THR A 156 10.83 -18.28 0.43
N HIS A 157 9.81 -18.30 1.31
CA HIS A 157 9.40 -19.53 2.00
C HIS A 157 8.04 -20.09 1.55
N ARG A 158 7.22 -19.29 0.85
CA ARG A 158 5.86 -19.68 0.47
C ARG A 158 5.64 -19.80 -1.03
N VAL A 159 6.48 -19.19 -1.84
CA VAL A 159 6.34 -19.16 -3.28
C VAL A 159 7.29 -20.17 -3.93
N SER A 160 6.75 -21.04 -4.80
CA SER A 160 7.58 -21.98 -5.55
C SER A 160 8.48 -21.27 -6.57
N ARG A 161 9.60 -21.88 -6.93
CA ARG A 161 10.54 -21.30 -7.92
C ARG A 161 9.87 -21.01 -9.27
N GLU A 162 8.94 -21.83 -9.68
CA GLU A 162 8.16 -21.64 -10.91
C GLU A 162 7.34 -20.35 -10.86
N HIS A 163 6.62 -20.14 -9.76
CA HIS A 163 5.83 -18.95 -9.56
C HIS A 163 6.67 -17.67 -9.38
N VAL A 164 7.87 -17.78 -8.79
CA VAL A 164 8.79 -16.64 -8.69
C VAL A 164 9.16 -16.07 -10.06
N ALA A 165 9.35 -16.93 -11.08
CA ALA A 165 9.65 -16.47 -12.43
C ALA A 165 8.50 -15.68 -13.06
N ASP A 166 7.25 -16.12 -12.83
CA ASP A 166 6.05 -15.38 -13.28
C ASP A 166 5.93 -14.03 -12.58
N ILE A 167 6.12 -13.99 -11.25
CA ILE A 167 6.04 -12.76 -10.46
C ILE A 167 7.16 -11.79 -10.87
N ALA A 168 8.39 -12.27 -11.08
CA ALA A 168 9.51 -11.44 -11.52
C ALA A 168 9.23 -10.77 -12.89
N LYS A 169 8.53 -11.46 -13.78
CA LYS A 169 8.18 -10.95 -15.11
C LYS A 169 7.02 -9.94 -15.07
N HIS A 170 5.99 -10.22 -14.27
CA HIS A 170 4.72 -9.49 -14.31
C HIS A 170 4.56 -8.48 -13.17
N GLY A 171 5.40 -8.60 -12.14
CA GLY A 171 5.33 -7.76 -10.95
C GLY A 171 4.27 -8.22 -9.95
N PHE A 172 3.99 -7.36 -8.98
CA PHE A 172 2.94 -7.58 -7.99
C PHE A 172 2.00 -6.37 -7.89
N ILE A 173 0.85 -6.59 -7.29
CA ILE A 173 -0.24 -5.63 -7.26
C ILE A 173 -0.49 -5.21 -5.82
N LEU A 174 -0.48 -3.89 -5.60
CA LEU A 174 -0.84 -3.27 -4.33
C LEU A 174 -2.31 -2.88 -4.34
N THR A 175 -3.00 -3.18 -3.26
CA THR A 175 -4.41 -2.83 -3.04
C THR A 175 -4.64 -2.49 -1.58
N GLY A 176 -5.83 -2.03 -1.24
CA GLY A 176 -6.21 -1.62 0.11
C GLY A 176 -6.05 -0.12 0.35
N ASP A 177 -6.59 0.34 1.48
CA ASP A 177 -6.72 1.76 1.78
C ASP A 177 -5.38 2.50 1.85
N CYS A 178 -4.31 1.80 2.24
CA CYS A 178 -2.96 2.37 2.37
C CYS A 178 -2.08 2.17 1.13
N ALA A 179 -2.54 1.44 0.11
CA ALA A 179 -1.76 1.23 -1.11
C ALA A 179 -1.49 2.51 -1.89
N SER A 180 -2.33 3.53 -1.72
CA SER A 180 -2.20 4.84 -2.37
C SER A 180 -1.23 5.80 -1.68
N LEU A 181 -0.57 5.38 -0.58
CA LEU A 181 0.46 6.22 0.06
C LEU A 181 1.57 6.55 -0.96
N PRO A 182 1.90 7.84 -1.15
CA PRO A 182 2.86 8.26 -2.17
C PRO A 182 4.17 7.47 -2.13
N GLY A 183 4.52 6.84 -3.25
CA GLY A 183 5.77 6.12 -3.44
C GLY A 183 5.87 4.75 -2.74
N LEU A 184 4.79 4.24 -2.16
CA LEU A 184 4.80 2.91 -1.52
C LEU A 184 5.04 1.79 -2.54
N ASP A 185 4.51 1.93 -3.74
CA ASP A 185 4.79 1.05 -4.87
C ASP A 185 6.27 1.05 -5.26
N ARG A 186 6.88 2.24 -5.34
CA ARG A 186 8.31 2.39 -5.64
C ARG A 186 9.19 1.77 -4.57
N ARG A 187 8.87 2.00 -3.30
CA ARG A 187 9.61 1.46 -2.17
C ARG A 187 9.60 -0.06 -2.17
N LEU A 188 8.41 -0.66 -2.23
CA LEU A 188 8.26 -2.11 -2.23
C LEU A 188 8.84 -2.74 -3.51
N ALA A 189 8.71 -2.08 -4.67
CA ALA A 189 9.35 -2.53 -5.90
C ALA A 189 10.88 -2.54 -5.80
N ALA A 190 11.47 -1.50 -5.20
CA ALA A 190 12.92 -1.41 -4.99
C ALA A 190 13.41 -2.48 -4.01
N ALA A 191 12.72 -2.68 -2.88
CA ALA A 191 13.05 -3.69 -1.88
C ALA A 191 13.00 -5.12 -2.44
N MET A 192 12.04 -5.41 -3.31
CA MET A 192 11.84 -6.74 -3.88
C MET A 192 12.60 -6.97 -5.20
N GLY A 193 13.09 -5.92 -5.85
CA GLY A 193 13.64 -6.01 -7.20
C GLY A 193 12.62 -6.41 -8.27
N ILE A 194 11.34 -6.20 -8.01
CA ILE A 194 10.20 -6.63 -8.83
C ILE A 194 9.24 -5.46 -9.01
N PRO A 195 8.72 -5.19 -10.23
CA PRO A 195 7.79 -4.09 -10.45
C PRO A 195 6.53 -4.21 -9.57
N ALA A 196 6.09 -3.10 -9.00
CA ALA A 196 4.82 -2.99 -8.28
C ALA A 196 3.84 -2.09 -9.03
N ARG A 197 2.55 -2.39 -8.93
CA ARG A 197 1.48 -1.58 -9.51
C ARG A 197 0.37 -1.39 -8.50
N ILE A 198 -0.14 -0.17 -8.39
CA ILE A 198 -1.29 0.12 -7.54
C ILE A 198 -2.56 -0.20 -8.32
N TYR A 199 -3.42 -1.03 -7.73
CA TYR A 199 -4.77 -1.25 -8.20
C TYR A 199 -5.73 -0.39 -7.38
N SER A 200 -6.37 0.58 -8.04
CA SER A 200 -7.49 1.32 -7.47
C SER A 200 -8.77 0.87 -8.17
N GLU A 201 -9.80 0.53 -7.43
CA GLU A 201 -11.13 0.17 -7.98
C GLU A 201 -11.74 1.29 -8.85
N TRP A 202 -11.17 2.50 -8.77
CA TRP A 202 -11.63 3.71 -9.46
C TRP A 202 -10.85 4.05 -10.74
N ALA A 203 -9.76 3.34 -11.04
CA ALA A 203 -8.94 3.62 -12.23
C ALA A 203 -9.63 3.28 -13.57
N GLY A 204 -10.81 2.67 -13.54
CA GLY A 204 -11.63 2.36 -14.72
C GLY A 204 -12.59 3.47 -15.16
N VAL A 205 -12.70 4.57 -14.40
CA VAL A 205 -13.53 5.73 -14.77
C VAL A 205 -12.59 6.88 -15.12
N SER A 206 -12.42 7.10 -16.42
CA SER A 206 -11.64 8.22 -16.95
C SER A 206 -12.12 9.53 -16.33
N GLY A 207 -11.27 10.15 -15.50
CA GLY A 207 -11.51 11.51 -14.98
C GLY A 207 -11.41 11.70 -13.48
N PHE A 208 -11.02 10.72 -12.67
CA PHE A 208 -10.88 10.93 -11.23
C PHE A 208 -9.43 11.17 -10.83
N THR A 209 -9.13 12.41 -10.46
CA THR A 209 -8.01 12.81 -9.63
C THR A 209 -8.15 12.17 -8.25
N ASN A 210 -7.03 11.73 -7.69
CA ASN A 210 -6.91 11.15 -6.35
C ASN A 210 -7.66 12.02 -5.31
N PRO A 211 -8.65 11.51 -4.55
CA PRO A 211 -9.42 12.33 -3.60
C PRO A 211 -8.58 12.94 -2.47
N VAL A 212 -7.32 12.53 -2.31
CA VAL A 212 -6.36 13.17 -1.39
C VAL A 212 -5.93 14.57 -1.88
N CYS A 213 -6.10 14.90 -3.18
CA CYS A 213 -5.79 16.24 -3.71
C CYS A 213 -6.94 17.25 -3.57
N GLU A 214 -8.19 16.83 -3.35
CA GLU A 214 -9.33 17.77 -3.26
C GLU A 214 -9.57 18.38 -1.87
N LEU A 215 -8.87 17.91 -0.83
CA LEU A 215 -8.93 18.52 0.51
C LEU A 215 -7.87 19.62 0.72
N ALA A 216 -7.18 20.06 -0.34
CA ALA A 216 -6.11 21.04 -0.31
C ALA A 216 -6.47 22.39 -1.00
N SER A 217 -7.77 22.68 -1.22
CA SER A 217 -8.26 23.99 -1.67
C SER A 217 -9.18 24.63 -0.63
#